data_8bb5ddb001cd2db5c3055cef2175c3c0
#
_entry.id   8bb5ddb001cd2db5c3055cef2175c3c0
#
_cell.length_a   1.000
_cell.length_b   1.000
_cell.length_c   1.000
_cell.angle_alpha   90.00
_cell.angle_beta   90.00
_cell.angle_gamma   90.00
#
_symmetry.space_group_name_H-M   'P 1'
#
loop_
_entity.id
_entity.type
_entity.pdbx_description
1 polymer ?
#
loop_
_entity_poly.entity_id
_entity_poly.type
_entity_poly.pdbx_seq_one_letter_code
_entity_poly.pdbx_strand_id
1 'polypeptide(L)'
;MTAANGMSMFDYDARPVTPQVVLVGNRASSVGYTIRDFLSRNGVPYDWVDLDDAERVRALVSPSELDPGLLPICILPNGIRLAPATLEDVAAGLGMVSAPSLSEYDLTIVGAGPAGLAAAVYAASEGLRTLAIEAIAPGGQAGTTSMIENYLGFPQGISGSELATRAAAQARRFGAEILLARRLVDLSKDGAGFLARLSDGTIVRARAMLVASGVDWRRLEIPGLDDLLGSGVYYGAGPSEAVTCTGCRVAVIGGGNSAGQAVVRFSRYAAHVTLLVRGSSLEASMSQYLITQVGKLPNVEVRTNTEVVDFESDTHLRALIVSSRRDSVLSRLPVDALFICIGGVPRTEGAAQLGLALDRAGYVRTGAEVSSSAGAFEGWRLSRQPLPLETNLPGLFAAGDIRSGSIKRCAAAIGEGSMAVALVHQRLAEVGGE
;
A
#
# COMPACT_ATOMS: atom_id res chain seq x y z
N MET A 1 -60.38 -23.43 -11.55
CA MET A 1 -60.52 -22.35 -10.56
C MET A 1 -59.71 -22.73 -9.34
N THR A 2 -58.55 -22.18 -9.23
CA THR A 2 -57.82 -22.01 -7.97
C THR A 2 -56.67 -21.01 -8.22
N ALA A 3 -56.71 -19.93 -7.50
CA ALA A 3 -55.84 -18.76 -7.68
C ALA A 3 -54.39 -19.05 -7.27
N ALA A 4 -53.48 -18.70 -8.14
CA ALA A 4 -52.05 -18.62 -7.81
C ALA A 4 -51.83 -17.34 -7.02
N ASN A 5 -51.43 -17.47 -5.75
CA ASN A 5 -50.94 -16.38 -4.92
C ASN A 5 -49.58 -15.94 -5.47
N GLY A 6 -49.52 -14.69 -5.92
CA GLY A 6 -48.31 -14.01 -6.26
C GLY A 6 -47.46 -13.74 -5.00
N MET A 7 -46.30 -14.37 -4.88
CA MET A 7 -45.26 -13.97 -3.95
C MET A 7 -44.60 -12.70 -4.47
N SER A 8 -44.77 -11.61 -3.74
CA SER A 8 -44.09 -10.34 -3.96
C SER A 8 -42.57 -10.51 -3.79
N MET A 9 -41.83 -10.11 -4.81
CA MET A 9 -40.37 -10.29 -4.93
C MET A 9 -39.55 -9.10 -4.34
N PHE A 10 -40.11 -8.40 -3.35
CA PHE A 10 -39.42 -7.27 -2.67
C PHE A 10 -39.72 -7.25 -1.17
N ASP A 11 -39.23 -8.28 -0.46
CA ASP A 11 -39.02 -8.15 0.97
C ASP A 11 -37.50 -8.04 1.20
N TYR A 12 -36.95 -6.82 0.94
CA TYR A 12 -35.58 -6.42 1.23
C TYR A 12 -35.52 -5.73 2.60
N ASP A 13 -36.21 -6.28 3.59
CA ASP A 13 -36.18 -5.75 4.94
C ASP A 13 -35.42 -6.67 5.91
N ALA A 14 -34.51 -6.01 6.62
CA ALA A 14 -33.73 -6.52 7.73
C ALA A 14 -32.70 -7.61 7.39
N ARG A 15 -31.64 -7.26 6.64
CA ARG A 15 -30.35 -7.87 6.95
C ARG A 15 -30.07 -7.56 8.42
N PRO A 16 -29.71 -8.54 9.27
CA PRO A 16 -29.26 -8.25 10.61
C PRO A 16 -28.13 -7.24 10.48
N VAL A 17 -28.22 -6.14 11.20
CA VAL A 17 -27.15 -5.14 11.29
C VAL A 17 -25.96 -5.89 11.89
N THR A 18 -25.04 -6.32 11.03
CA THR A 18 -23.82 -6.95 11.51
C THR A 18 -23.11 -5.90 12.37
N PRO A 19 -22.76 -6.18 13.62
CA PRO A 19 -22.06 -5.24 14.44
C PRO A 19 -20.84 -4.73 13.68
N GLN A 20 -20.78 -3.43 13.42
CA GLN A 20 -19.68 -2.80 12.70
C GLN A 20 -18.60 -2.37 13.69
N VAL A 21 -17.37 -2.31 13.22
CA VAL A 21 -16.32 -1.60 13.94
C VAL A 21 -16.70 -0.13 14.01
N VAL A 22 -16.63 0.48 15.20
CA VAL A 22 -16.80 1.93 15.35
C VAL A 22 -15.44 2.52 15.73
N LEU A 23 -14.99 3.51 14.97
CA LEU A 23 -13.74 4.20 15.21
C LEU A 23 -14.03 5.67 15.53
N VAL A 24 -13.69 6.08 16.76
CA VAL A 24 -13.90 7.45 17.25
C VAL A 24 -12.55 8.15 17.34
N GLY A 25 -12.43 9.33 16.76
CA GLY A 25 -11.18 10.07 16.82
C GLY A 25 -11.18 11.37 16.04
N ASN A 26 -10.05 12.05 16.04
CA ASN A 26 -9.83 13.23 15.23
C ASN A 26 -9.49 12.81 13.79
N ARG A 27 -10.09 13.48 12.82
CA ARG A 27 -9.83 13.28 11.37
C ARG A 27 -8.37 13.43 11.00
N ALA A 28 -7.67 14.34 11.65
CA ALA A 28 -6.23 14.59 11.46
C ALA A 28 -5.30 13.55 12.13
N SER A 29 -5.84 12.57 12.85
CA SER A 29 -5.04 11.52 13.47
C SER A 29 -4.42 10.59 12.42
N SER A 30 -3.07 10.56 12.33
CA SER A 30 -2.34 9.64 11.45
C SER A 30 -2.58 8.17 11.85
N VAL A 31 -2.71 7.88 13.14
CA VAL A 31 -3.07 6.54 13.64
C VAL A 31 -4.50 6.18 13.23
N GLY A 32 -5.45 7.11 13.42
CA GLY A 32 -6.83 6.93 12.97
C GLY A 32 -6.93 6.71 11.46
N TYR A 33 -6.13 7.43 10.67
CA TYR A 33 -6.03 7.21 9.22
C TYR A 33 -5.51 5.80 8.89
N THR A 34 -4.42 5.37 9.54
CA THR A 34 -3.83 4.04 9.29
C THR A 34 -4.81 2.91 9.62
N ILE A 35 -5.57 3.03 10.71
CA ILE A 35 -6.60 2.03 11.08
C ILE A 35 -7.74 2.03 10.04
N ARG A 36 -8.21 3.20 9.60
CA ARG A 36 -9.24 3.29 8.56
C ARG A 36 -8.79 2.68 7.23
N ASP A 37 -7.54 2.96 6.82
CA ASP A 37 -6.95 2.36 5.61
C ASP A 37 -6.87 0.83 5.73
N PHE A 38 -6.42 0.34 6.89
CA PHE A 38 -6.38 -1.09 7.19
C PHE A 38 -7.76 -1.75 7.08
N LEU A 39 -8.78 -1.18 7.75
CA LEU A 39 -10.14 -1.72 7.73
C LEU A 39 -10.72 -1.72 6.30
N SER A 40 -10.61 -0.59 5.60
CA SER A 40 -11.09 -0.44 4.21
C SER A 40 -10.45 -1.44 3.27
N ARG A 41 -9.13 -1.58 3.33
CA ARG A 41 -8.36 -2.45 2.40
C ARG A 41 -8.56 -3.93 2.69
N ASN A 42 -8.92 -4.29 3.90
CA ASN A 42 -9.24 -5.67 4.28
C ASN A 42 -10.74 -5.98 4.20
N GLY A 43 -11.55 -5.05 3.66
CA GLY A 43 -12.99 -5.26 3.46
C GLY A 43 -13.78 -5.34 4.77
N VAL A 44 -13.27 -4.76 5.86
CA VAL A 44 -13.95 -4.70 7.15
C VAL A 44 -14.83 -3.45 7.19
N PRO A 45 -16.16 -3.58 7.26
CA PRO A 45 -17.05 -2.45 7.40
C PRO A 45 -16.81 -1.73 8.72
N TYR A 46 -16.71 -0.41 8.70
CA TYR A 46 -16.55 0.40 9.90
C TYR A 46 -17.34 1.70 9.79
N ASP A 47 -17.67 2.25 10.94
CA ASP A 47 -18.28 3.56 11.11
C ASP A 47 -17.27 4.52 11.74
N TRP A 48 -17.00 5.62 11.04
CA TRP A 48 -16.13 6.68 11.53
C TRP A 48 -16.96 7.75 12.25
N VAL A 49 -16.59 8.04 13.48
CA VAL A 49 -17.20 9.11 14.30
C VAL A 49 -16.14 10.15 14.62
N ASP A 50 -16.30 11.32 13.98
CA ASP A 50 -15.41 12.45 14.23
C ASP A 50 -15.69 13.07 15.61
N LEU A 51 -14.65 13.56 16.28
CA LEU A 51 -14.81 14.26 17.56
C LEU A 51 -15.65 15.53 17.46
N ASP A 52 -15.78 16.12 16.26
CA ASP A 52 -16.64 17.29 16.02
C ASP A 52 -18.14 16.92 16.04
N ASP A 53 -18.51 15.65 15.90
CA ASP A 53 -19.87 15.15 16.06
C ASP A 53 -20.17 14.85 17.54
N ALA A 54 -20.36 15.93 18.30
CA ALA A 54 -20.51 15.85 19.76
C ALA A 54 -21.73 15.03 20.23
N GLU A 55 -22.75 14.85 19.40
CA GLU A 55 -23.93 14.04 19.73
C GLU A 55 -23.60 12.57 19.67
N ARG A 56 -23.02 12.13 18.56
CA ARG A 56 -22.62 10.73 18.36
C ARG A 56 -21.50 10.33 19.30
N VAL A 57 -20.52 11.22 19.54
CA VAL A 57 -19.44 10.98 20.48
C VAL A 57 -19.99 10.71 21.89
N ARG A 58 -20.88 11.55 22.40
CA ARG A 58 -21.50 11.37 23.74
C ARG A 58 -22.33 10.08 23.87
N ALA A 59 -22.90 9.60 22.77
CA ALA A 59 -23.64 8.34 22.76
C ALA A 59 -22.73 7.11 22.84
N LEU A 60 -21.44 7.23 22.44
CA LEU A 60 -20.51 6.12 22.29
C LEU A 60 -19.42 6.07 23.35
N VAL A 61 -18.94 7.22 23.80
CA VAL A 61 -17.78 7.33 24.70
C VAL A 61 -18.05 8.28 25.86
N SER A 62 -17.48 7.97 27.03
CA SER A 62 -17.57 8.83 28.22
C SER A 62 -16.59 10.02 28.11
N PRO A 63 -16.83 11.12 28.84
CA PRO A 63 -15.91 12.26 28.84
C PRO A 63 -14.47 11.93 29.26
N SER A 64 -14.28 10.93 30.11
CA SER A 64 -12.95 10.49 30.55
C SER A 64 -12.17 9.73 29.49
N GLU A 65 -12.86 9.14 28.51
CA GLU A 65 -12.22 8.45 27.38
C GLU A 65 -11.77 9.41 26.26
N LEU A 66 -12.19 10.68 26.31
CA LEU A 66 -11.81 11.72 25.35
C LEU A 66 -10.45 12.36 25.65
N ASP A 67 -9.68 11.82 26.60
CA ASP A 67 -8.29 12.22 26.79
C ASP A 67 -7.52 12.01 25.47
N PRO A 68 -6.78 13.02 24.98
CA PRO A 68 -5.98 12.90 23.75
C PRO A 68 -5.03 11.70 23.75
N GLY A 69 -4.54 11.26 24.91
CA GLY A 69 -3.68 10.08 25.05
C GLY A 69 -4.41 8.74 24.83
N LEU A 70 -5.74 8.72 24.83
CA LEU A 70 -6.56 7.53 24.61
C LEU A 70 -7.16 7.45 23.19
N LEU A 71 -6.88 8.43 22.35
CA LEU A 71 -7.39 8.47 20.97
C LEU A 71 -6.40 7.87 19.97
N PRO A 72 -6.92 7.25 18.88
CA PRO A 72 -8.32 6.97 18.58
C PRO A 72 -8.87 5.82 19.43
N ILE A 73 -10.20 5.79 19.62
CA ILE A 73 -10.89 4.68 20.28
C ILE A 73 -11.50 3.79 19.21
N CYS A 74 -11.27 2.48 19.30
CA CYS A 74 -11.93 1.50 18.45
C CYS A 74 -12.86 0.61 19.28
N ILE A 75 -14.12 0.54 18.88
CA ILE A 75 -15.13 -0.34 19.48
C ILE A 75 -15.34 -1.49 18.48
N LEU A 76 -14.99 -2.69 18.89
CA LEU A 76 -15.10 -3.88 18.05
C LEU A 76 -16.53 -4.45 18.06
N PRO A 77 -16.93 -5.27 17.06
CA PRO A 77 -18.24 -5.88 16.98
C PRO A 77 -18.65 -6.71 18.22
N ASN A 78 -17.69 -7.24 18.94
CA ASN A 78 -17.89 -8.00 20.18
C ASN A 78 -17.98 -7.13 21.43
N GLY A 79 -17.96 -5.79 21.29
CA GLY A 79 -18.04 -4.82 22.36
C GLY A 79 -16.70 -4.50 23.06
N ILE A 80 -15.59 -5.13 22.65
CA ILE A 80 -14.26 -4.77 23.16
C ILE A 80 -13.91 -3.36 22.72
N ARG A 81 -13.38 -2.57 23.67
CA ARG A 81 -12.95 -1.18 23.47
C ARG A 81 -11.42 -1.13 23.56
N LEU A 82 -10.81 -0.53 22.54
CA LEU A 82 -9.37 -0.29 22.46
C LEU A 82 -9.12 1.20 22.54
N ALA A 83 -8.36 1.66 23.54
CA ALA A 83 -8.08 3.08 23.80
C ALA A 83 -6.71 3.24 24.50
N PRO A 84 -5.68 3.80 23.83
CA PRO A 84 -5.66 4.13 22.41
C PRO A 84 -5.68 2.87 21.54
N ALA A 85 -6.39 2.93 20.42
CA ALA A 85 -6.40 1.82 19.48
C ALA A 85 -5.13 1.85 18.63
N THR A 86 -4.45 0.69 18.52
CA THR A 86 -3.37 0.46 17.55
C THR A 86 -3.88 -0.42 16.42
N LEU A 87 -3.18 -0.41 15.27
CA LEU A 87 -3.52 -1.27 14.14
C LEU A 87 -3.43 -2.75 14.55
N GLU A 88 -2.39 -3.10 15.29
CA GLU A 88 -2.12 -4.45 15.77
C GLU A 88 -3.24 -4.96 16.70
N ASP A 89 -3.70 -4.11 17.64
CA ASP A 89 -4.78 -4.46 18.57
C ASP A 89 -6.11 -4.62 17.83
N VAL A 90 -6.41 -3.73 16.89
CA VAL A 90 -7.63 -3.83 16.06
C VAL A 90 -7.61 -5.10 15.22
N ALA A 91 -6.49 -5.41 14.58
CA ALA A 91 -6.35 -6.63 13.79
C ALA A 91 -6.48 -7.88 14.65
N ALA A 92 -5.89 -7.89 15.84
CA ALA A 92 -6.00 -8.99 16.80
C ALA A 92 -7.44 -9.16 17.29
N GLY A 93 -8.09 -8.07 17.68
CA GLY A 93 -9.46 -8.09 18.17
C GLY A 93 -10.49 -8.51 17.12
N LEU A 94 -10.18 -8.34 15.84
CA LEU A 94 -10.98 -8.83 14.71
C LEU A 94 -10.65 -10.29 14.32
N GLY A 95 -9.71 -10.93 15.01
CA GLY A 95 -9.26 -12.28 14.65
C GLY A 95 -8.50 -12.37 13.33
N MET A 96 -7.96 -11.24 12.84
CA MET A 96 -7.22 -11.17 11.56
C MET A 96 -5.74 -11.52 11.74
N VAL A 97 -5.29 -11.63 12.98
CA VAL A 97 -3.92 -11.98 13.34
C VAL A 97 -3.85 -13.45 13.66
N SER A 98 -3.02 -14.17 12.92
CA SER A 98 -2.69 -15.58 13.22
C SER A 98 -1.21 -15.69 13.60
N ALA A 99 -0.90 -16.68 14.46
CA ALA A 99 0.47 -17.10 14.65
C ALA A 99 0.93 -17.92 13.43
N PRO A 100 2.23 -17.89 13.06
CA PRO A 100 2.76 -18.80 12.05
C PRO A 100 2.53 -20.26 12.50
N SER A 101 2.07 -21.10 11.59
CA SER A 101 1.78 -22.51 11.90
C SER A 101 3.05 -23.36 12.02
N LEU A 102 4.15 -22.88 11.43
CA LEU A 102 5.45 -23.54 11.43
C LEU A 102 6.51 -22.65 12.08
N SER A 103 7.51 -23.28 12.69
CA SER A 103 8.70 -22.57 13.19
C SER A 103 9.73 -22.28 12.09
N GLU A 104 9.65 -23.00 10.95
CA GLU A 104 10.55 -22.86 9.81
C GLU A 104 9.82 -22.99 8.49
N TYR A 105 10.14 -22.10 7.56
CA TYR A 105 9.62 -22.04 6.19
C TYR A 105 10.74 -22.18 5.16
N ASP A 106 10.40 -22.76 4.02
CA ASP A 106 11.34 -22.82 2.88
C ASP A 106 11.53 -21.44 2.25
N LEU A 107 10.44 -20.66 2.19
CA LEU A 107 10.46 -19.26 1.73
C LEU A 107 9.64 -18.37 2.65
N THR A 108 10.26 -17.31 3.17
CA THR A 108 9.56 -16.22 3.84
C THR A 108 9.62 -14.96 2.96
N ILE A 109 8.45 -14.37 2.71
CA ILE A 109 8.24 -13.22 1.82
C ILE A 109 7.89 -12.01 2.67
N VAL A 110 8.58 -10.90 2.49
CA VAL A 110 8.31 -9.62 3.17
C VAL A 110 7.57 -8.69 2.23
N GLY A 111 6.28 -8.52 2.48
CA GLY A 111 5.34 -7.75 1.66
C GLY A 111 4.44 -8.63 0.81
N ALA A 112 3.13 -8.39 0.88
CA ALA A 112 2.10 -9.05 0.07
C ALA A 112 1.55 -8.12 -1.03
N GLY A 113 2.41 -7.31 -1.65
CA GLY A 113 2.13 -6.62 -2.91
C GLY A 113 2.11 -7.59 -4.10
N PRO A 114 1.97 -7.09 -5.35
CA PRO A 114 1.92 -7.95 -6.54
C PRO A 114 3.08 -8.93 -6.67
N ALA A 115 4.31 -8.51 -6.38
CA ALA A 115 5.49 -9.38 -6.41
C ALA A 115 5.43 -10.46 -5.33
N GLY A 116 5.12 -10.07 -4.07
CA GLY A 116 5.05 -11.01 -2.97
C GLY A 116 3.90 -12.01 -3.09
N LEU A 117 2.72 -11.56 -3.55
CA LEU A 117 1.58 -12.45 -3.80
C LEU A 117 1.86 -13.43 -4.94
N ALA A 118 2.50 -12.98 -6.03
CA ALA A 118 2.92 -13.88 -7.10
C ALA A 118 3.90 -14.94 -6.57
N ALA A 119 4.93 -14.51 -5.83
CA ALA A 119 5.87 -15.44 -5.21
C ALA A 119 5.17 -16.42 -4.26
N ALA A 120 4.22 -15.97 -3.45
CA ALA A 120 3.46 -16.83 -2.54
C ALA A 120 2.63 -17.88 -3.29
N VAL A 121 1.97 -17.49 -4.40
CA VAL A 121 1.21 -18.41 -5.25
C VAL A 121 2.12 -19.46 -5.85
N TYR A 122 3.21 -19.06 -6.50
CA TYR A 122 4.11 -20.00 -7.18
C TYR A 122 4.83 -20.90 -6.17
N ALA A 123 5.43 -20.35 -5.12
CA ALA A 123 6.16 -21.12 -4.14
C ALA A 123 5.29 -22.19 -3.46
N ALA A 124 4.09 -21.82 -3.02
CA ALA A 124 3.17 -22.76 -2.39
C ALA A 124 2.63 -23.79 -3.41
N SER A 125 2.34 -23.40 -4.64
CA SER A 125 1.89 -24.34 -5.69
C SER A 125 2.97 -25.34 -6.10
N GLU A 126 4.25 -24.99 -5.91
CA GLU A 126 5.41 -25.84 -6.18
C GLU A 126 5.88 -26.61 -4.91
N GLY A 127 5.09 -26.57 -3.84
CA GLY A 127 5.28 -27.37 -2.64
C GLY A 127 6.22 -26.79 -1.58
N LEU A 128 6.65 -25.52 -1.71
CA LEU A 128 7.44 -24.85 -0.67
C LEU A 128 6.55 -24.42 0.49
N ARG A 129 6.98 -24.66 1.72
CA ARG A 129 6.39 -24.09 2.93
C ARG A 129 6.61 -22.58 2.90
N THR A 130 5.54 -21.84 2.64
CA THR A 130 5.62 -20.42 2.28
C THR A 130 4.89 -19.55 3.28
N LEU A 131 5.58 -18.50 3.77
CA LEU A 131 5.03 -17.47 4.64
C LEU A 131 5.17 -16.10 3.97
N ALA A 132 4.09 -15.34 3.92
CA ALA A 132 4.12 -13.92 3.55
C ALA A 132 3.79 -13.05 4.77
N ILE A 133 4.56 -11.99 4.99
CA ILE A 133 4.41 -11.04 6.09
C ILE A 133 3.94 -9.72 5.49
N GLU A 134 2.79 -9.21 5.94
CA GLU A 134 2.19 -8.00 5.41
C GLU A 134 1.81 -7.01 6.53
N ALA A 135 2.24 -5.77 6.37
CA ALA A 135 2.05 -4.75 7.39
C ALA A 135 0.62 -4.21 7.47
N ILE A 136 -0.09 -4.15 6.36
CA ILE A 136 -1.41 -3.51 6.27
C ILE A 136 -2.43 -4.44 5.63
N ALA A 137 -2.32 -4.66 4.31
CA ALA A 137 -3.28 -5.47 3.56
C ALA A 137 -2.64 -6.01 2.28
N PRO A 138 -3.07 -7.20 1.80
CA PRO A 138 -2.62 -7.74 0.54
C PRO A 138 -2.87 -6.78 -0.62
N GLY A 139 -1.98 -6.80 -1.62
CA GLY A 139 -2.06 -5.99 -2.83
C GLY A 139 -1.11 -4.79 -2.85
N GLY A 140 -0.51 -4.41 -1.72
CA GLY A 140 0.42 -3.29 -1.65
C GLY A 140 -0.19 -2.02 -2.26
N GLN A 141 0.58 -1.23 -2.98
CA GLN A 141 0.08 -0.02 -3.65
C GLN A 141 -0.85 -0.31 -4.85
N ALA A 142 -0.68 -1.44 -5.53
CA ALA A 142 -1.59 -1.84 -6.59
C ALA A 142 -3.02 -2.07 -6.05
N GLY A 143 -3.15 -2.59 -4.82
CA GLY A 143 -4.42 -2.81 -4.15
C GLY A 143 -5.24 -1.54 -3.93
N THR A 144 -4.62 -0.36 -3.88
CA THR A 144 -5.31 0.94 -3.76
C THR A 144 -5.70 1.54 -5.12
N THR A 145 -5.27 0.95 -6.22
CA THR A 145 -5.58 1.43 -7.57
C THR A 145 -7.03 1.06 -7.94
N SER A 146 -7.82 2.04 -8.36
CA SER A 146 -9.24 1.81 -8.71
C SER A 146 -9.42 0.88 -9.90
N MET A 147 -8.57 1.04 -10.92
CA MET A 147 -8.65 0.31 -12.17
C MET A 147 -7.26 0.13 -12.77
N ILE A 148 -6.86 -1.11 -12.98
CA ILE A 148 -5.65 -1.49 -13.70
C ILE A 148 -6.08 -1.89 -15.11
N GLU A 149 -6.01 -0.95 -16.06
CA GLU A 149 -6.53 -1.14 -17.42
C GLU A 149 -5.55 -1.90 -18.32
N ASN A 150 -4.26 -1.87 -17.99
CA ASN A 150 -3.18 -2.45 -18.80
C ASN A 150 -2.65 -3.77 -18.23
N TYR A 151 -3.45 -4.49 -17.43
CA TYR A 151 -3.09 -5.82 -16.98
C TYR A 151 -3.67 -6.87 -17.94
N LEU A 152 -2.78 -7.74 -18.43
CA LEU A 152 -3.13 -8.75 -19.42
C LEU A 152 -4.23 -9.71 -18.92
N GLY A 153 -5.21 -10.00 -19.77
CA GLY A 153 -6.33 -10.89 -19.47
C GLY A 153 -7.59 -10.18 -18.94
N PHE A 154 -7.54 -8.87 -18.74
CA PHE A 154 -8.68 -8.07 -18.29
C PHE A 154 -9.00 -6.94 -19.29
N PRO A 155 -9.73 -7.22 -20.38
CA PRO A 155 -9.98 -6.25 -21.44
C PRO A 155 -10.79 -5.03 -21.00
N GLN A 156 -11.52 -5.13 -19.88
CA GLN A 156 -12.24 -4.02 -19.25
C GLN A 156 -11.52 -3.45 -18.03
N GLY A 157 -10.27 -3.88 -17.78
CA GLY A 157 -9.54 -3.59 -16.55
C GLY A 157 -10.03 -4.43 -15.37
N ILE A 158 -9.31 -4.31 -14.26
CA ILE A 158 -9.65 -4.90 -12.96
C ILE A 158 -9.28 -3.92 -11.85
N SER A 159 -10.09 -3.82 -10.79
CA SER A 159 -9.68 -3.03 -9.64
C SER A 159 -8.48 -3.67 -8.95
N GLY A 160 -7.58 -2.84 -8.40
CA GLY A 160 -6.42 -3.34 -7.69
C GLY A 160 -6.79 -4.16 -6.46
N SER A 161 -7.86 -3.77 -5.75
CA SER A 161 -8.39 -4.50 -4.59
C SER A 161 -8.92 -5.88 -4.97
N GLU A 162 -9.65 -5.99 -6.08
CA GLU A 162 -10.15 -7.27 -6.57
C GLU A 162 -9.03 -8.19 -7.00
N LEU A 163 -8.04 -7.68 -7.75
CA LEU A 163 -6.86 -8.44 -8.14
C LEU A 163 -6.11 -8.97 -6.93
N ALA A 164 -5.90 -8.12 -5.91
CA ALA A 164 -5.22 -8.47 -4.67
C ALA A 164 -5.97 -9.54 -3.87
N THR A 165 -7.30 -9.40 -3.76
CA THR A 165 -8.16 -10.36 -3.06
C THR A 165 -8.10 -11.73 -3.73
N ARG A 166 -8.21 -11.78 -5.05
CA ARG A 166 -8.10 -13.02 -5.84
C ARG A 166 -6.73 -13.68 -5.67
N ALA A 167 -5.65 -12.89 -5.74
CA ALA A 167 -4.27 -13.40 -5.59
C ALA A 167 -4.02 -13.93 -4.18
N ALA A 168 -4.45 -13.23 -3.12
CA ALA A 168 -4.33 -13.68 -1.74
C ALA A 168 -5.14 -14.97 -1.48
N ALA A 169 -6.35 -15.06 -2.01
CA ALA A 169 -7.16 -16.29 -1.93
C ALA A 169 -6.49 -17.46 -2.67
N GLN A 170 -5.89 -17.19 -3.83
CA GLN A 170 -5.15 -18.20 -4.60
C GLN A 170 -3.91 -18.70 -3.84
N ALA A 171 -3.11 -17.80 -3.24
CA ALA A 171 -1.95 -18.17 -2.44
C ALA A 171 -2.36 -19.07 -1.25
N ARG A 172 -3.39 -18.67 -0.50
CA ARG A 172 -3.93 -19.46 0.62
C ARG A 172 -4.46 -20.82 0.17
N ARG A 173 -5.12 -20.92 -0.98
CA ARG A 173 -5.60 -22.20 -1.54
C ARG A 173 -4.46 -23.18 -1.82
N PHE A 174 -3.28 -22.70 -2.16
CA PHE A 174 -2.08 -23.55 -2.32
C PHE A 174 -1.33 -23.80 -1.01
N GLY A 175 -1.77 -23.23 0.11
CA GLY A 175 -1.19 -23.46 1.43
C GLY A 175 -0.19 -22.39 1.88
N ALA A 176 -0.05 -21.26 1.16
CA ALA A 176 0.73 -20.14 1.66
C ALA A 176 0.04 -19.50 2.87
N GLU A 177 0.81 -19.23 3.92
CA GLU A 177 0.36 -18.42 5.04
C GLU A 177 0.60 -16.95 4.78
N ILE A 178 -0.36 -16.09 5.15
CA ILE A 178 -0.23 -14.63 5.04
C ILE A 178 -0.54 -14.03 6.41
N LEU A 179 0.50 -13.53 7.08
CA LEU A 179 0.39 -12.83 8.35
C LEU A 179 0.12 -11.36 8.10
N LEU A 180 -0.99 -10.86 8.61
CA LEU A 180 -1.39 -9.45 8.53
C LEU A 180 -0.99 -8.68 9.79
N ALA A 181 -0.93 -7.35 9.67
CA ALA A 181 -0.55 -6.43 10.74
C ALA A 181 0.80 -6.80 11.39
N ARG A 182 1.76 -7.26 10.57
CA ARG A 182 3.10 -7.63 10.99
C ARG A 182 4.15 -6.98 10.10
N ARG A 183 5.24 -6.54 10.73
CA ARG A 183 6.42 -6.00 10.04
C ARG A 183 7.64 -6.81 10.39
N LEU A 184 8.55 -6.97 9.44
CA LEU A 184 9.91 -7.43 9.73
C LEU A 184 10.64 -6.28 10.44
N VAL A 185 11.10 -6.51 11.67
CA VAL A 185 11.84 -5.51 12.47
C VAL A 185 13.32 -5.84 12.59
N ASP A 186 13.69 -7.11 12.45
CA ASP A 186 15.07 -7.54 12.48
C ASP A 186 15.26 -8.80 11.64
N LEU A 187 16.43 -8.93 11.03
CA LEU A 187 16.82 -10.08 10.23
C LEU A 187 18.28 -10.41 10.51
N SER A 188 18.57 -11.65 10.78
CA SER A 188 19.92 -12.15 10.98
C SER A 188 20.17 -13.44 10.21
N LYS A 189 21.43 -13.72 9.90
CA LYS A 189 21.84 -15.02 9.34
C LYS A 189 21.73 -16.12 10.40
N ASP A 190 21.23 -17.29 9.96
CA ASP A 190 21.18 -18.52 10.77
C ASP A 190 21.68 -19.69 9.89
N GLY A 191 22.96 -20.00 9.98
CA GLY A 191 23.59 -20.94 9.08
C GLY A 191 23.48 -20.51 7.61
N ALA A 192 22.91 -21.36 6.78
CA ALA A 192 22.63 -21.06 5.37
C ALA A 192 21.33 -20.26 5.16
N GLY A 193 20.47 -20.16 6.19
CA GLY A 193 19.18 -19.48 6.20
C GLY A 193 19.18 -18.17 7.00
N PHE A 194 18.02 -17.83 7.54
CA PHE A 194 17.73 -16.54 8.18
C PHE A 194 16.82 -16.72 9.41
N LEU A 195 17.00 -15.86 10.41
CA LEU A 195 16.02 -15.61 11.48
C LEU A 195 15.38 -14.26 11.25
N ALA A 196 14.07 -14.25 11.09
CA ALA A 196 13.25 -13.06 10.92
C ALA A 196 12.48 -12.78 12.21
N ARG A 197 12.66 -11.59 12.83
CA ARG A 197 11.88 -11.13 13.97
C ARG A 197 10.83 -10.15 13.52
N LEU A 198 9.59 -10.41 13.93
CA LEU A 198 8.42 -9.60 13.59
C LEU A 198 8.11 -8.56 14.67
N SER A 199 7.28 -7.59 14.35
CA SER A 199 6.90 -6.46 15.22
C SER A 199 6.22 -6.88 16.53
N ASP A 200 5.59 -8.05 16.58
CA ASP A 200 4.98 -8.64 17.77
C ASP A 200 5.93 -9.52 18.59
N GLY A 201 7.22 -9.57 18.22
CA GLY A 201 8.23 -10.40 18.87
C GLY A 201 8.31 -11.83 18.33
N THR A 202 7.42 -12.26 17.44
CA THR A 202 7.48 -13.58 16.79
C THR A 202 8.78 -13.74 16.02
N ILE A 203 9.41 -14.91 16.15
CA ILE A 203 10.62 -15.29 15.41
C ILE A 203 10.29 -16.43 14.46
N VAL A 204 10.67 -16.27 13.19
CA VAL A 204 10.47 -17.24 12.12
C VAL A 204 11.82 -17.61 11.51
N ARG A 205 12.08 -18.89 11.33
CA ARG A 205 13.19 -19.37 10.50
C ARG A 205 12.79 -19.43 9.03
N ALA A 206 13.71 -19.03 8.17
CA ALA A 206 13.53 -19.08 6.72
C ALA A 206 14.77 -19.69 6.05
N ARG A 207 14.60 -20.69 5.20
CA ARG A 207 15.71 -21.22 4.39
C ARG A 207 16.13 -20.26 3.28
N ALA A 208 15.15 -19.56 2.72
CA ALA A 208 15.34 -18.44 1.78
C ALA A 208 14.36 -17.32 2.11
N MET A 209 14.69 -16.09 1.71
CA MET A 209 13.82 -14.94 1.89
C MET A 209 13.67 -14.13 0.61
N LEU A 210 12.51 -13.51 0.44
CA LEU A 210 12.20 -12.56 -0.63
C LEU A 210 11.74 -11.24 -0.04
N VAL A 211 12.47 -10.16 -0.29
CA VAL A 211 12.04 -8.81 0.04
C VAL A 211 11.21 -8.26 -1.13
N ALA A 212 9.92 -8.09 -0.89
CA ALA A 212 8.94 -7.55 -1.84
C ALA A 212 8.13 -6.39 -1.20
N SER A 213 8.78 -5.64 -0.28
CA SER A 213 8.18 -4.59 0.54
C SER A 213 7.77 -3.35 -0.25
N GLY A 214 8.20 -3.24 -1.51
CA GLY A 214 7.82 -2.15 -2.41
C GLY A 214 8.40 -0.80 -2.02
N VAL A 215 7.60 0.26 -2.23
CA VAL A 215 7.98 1.65 -2.00
C VAL A 215 6.92 2.33 -1.14
N ASP A 216 7.34 3.33 -0.34
CA ASP A 216 6.43 4.27 0.31
C ASP A 216 6.21 5.50 -0.56
N TRP A 217 5.14 6.25 -0.27
CA TRP A 217 4.92 7.53 -0.93
C TRP A 217 6.01 8.53 -0.55
N ARG A 218 6.56 9.19 -1.55
CA ARG A 218 7.45 10.33 -1.32
C ARG A 218 6.66 11.44 -0.65
N ARG A 219 7.17 11.94 0.47
CA ARG A 219 6.55 13.05 1.20
C ARG A 219 6.78 14.38 0.47
N LEU A 220 5.79 15.26 0.55
CA LEU A 220 5.93 16.65 0.14
C LEU A 220 6.42 17.45 1.35
N GLU A 221 7.63 18.01 1.24
CA GLU A 221 8.31 18.67 2.36
C GLU A 221 7.78 20.11 2.56
N ILE A 222 6.52 20.22 3.01
CA ILE A 222 5.89 21.48 3.40
C ILE A 222 5.55 21.37 4.89
N PRO A 223 6.11 22.26 5.76
CA PRO A 223 5.87 22.19 7.20
C PRO A 223 4.38 22.20 7.55
N GLY A 224 3.92 21.28 8.38
CA GLY A 224 2.53 21.18 8.83
C GLY A 224 1.56 20.52 7.83
N LEU A 225 1.98 20.22 6.59
CA LEU A 225 1.09 19.60 5.60
C LEU A 225 0.65 18.19 6.01
N ASP A 226 1.54 17.43 6.63
CA ASP A 226 1.25 16.08 7.09
C ASP A 226 0.26 16.05 8.28
N ASP A 227 0.08 17.16 9.00
CA ASP A 227 -0.93 17.28 10.06
C ASP A 227 -2.35 17.27 9.50
N LEU A 228 -2.49 17.54 8.20
CA LEU A 228 -3.77 17.49 7.47
C LEU A 228 -4.03 16.14 6.78
N LEU A 229 -3.24 15.10 7.07
CA LEU A 229 -3.50 13.76 6.53
C LEU A 229 -4.87 13.24 6.95
N GLY A 230 -5.70 12.93 5.95
CA GLY A 230 -7.11 12.56 6.16
C GLY A 230 -8.06 13.76 6.32
N SER A 231 -7.54 14.99 6.44
CA SER A 231 -8.30 16.25 6.53
C SER A 231 -8.09 17.15 5.31
N GLY A 232 -8.14 16.51 4.14
CA GLY A 232 -7.96 17.18 2.85
C GLY A 232 -6.61 16.95 2.20
N VAL A 233 -5.65 16.28 2.86
CA VAL A 233 -4.36 15.89 2.27
C VAL A 233 -4.23 14.38 2.26
N TYR A 234 -3.84 13.80 1.12
CA TYR A 234 -3.75 12.36 0.90
C TYR A 234 -2.52 12.01 0.05
N TYR A 235 -1.81 10.94 0.43
CA TYR A 235 -0.76 10.34 -0.40
C TYR A 235 -1.34 9.19 -1.21
N GLY A 236 -1.19 9.26 -2.53
CA GLY A 236 -1.90 8.37 -3.45
C GLY A 236 -3.34 8.83 -3.70
N ALA A 237 -4.14 7.97 -4.33
CA ALA A 237 -5.51 8.30 -4.69
C ALA A 237 -6.34 7.01 -4.72
N GLY A 238 -7.05 6.72 -3.65
CA GLY A 238 -7.92 5.55 -3.54
C GLY A 238 -9.31 5.75 -4.13
N PRO A 239 -10.08 4.67 -4.35
CA PRO A 239 -11.48 4.77 -4.80
C PRO A 239 -12.40 5.39 -3.76
N SER A 240 -12.17 5.13 -2.48
CA SER A 240 -12.97 5.64 -1.36
C SER A 240 -12.93 7.15 -1.28
N GLU A 241 -11.72 7.74 -1.46
CA GLU A 241 -11.54 9.19 -1.41
C GLU A 241 -12.22 9.90 -2.59
N ALA A 242 -12.33 9.24 -3.74
CA ALA A 242 -12.97 9.86 -4.91
C ALA A 242 -14.46 10.13 -4.67
N VAL A 243 -15.17 9.22 -4.04
CA VAL A 243 -16.59 9.38 -3.72
C VAL A 243 -16.80 10.48 -2.67
N THR A 244 -15.94 10.56 -1.67
CA THR A 244 -16.02 11.62 -0.63
C THR A 244 -15.72 13.01 -1.19
N CYS A 245 -15.02 13.10 -2.32
CA CYS A 245 -14.74 14.36 -3.03
C CYS A 245 -15.86 14.80 -3.98
N THR A 246 -17.08 14.25 -3.86
CA THR A 246 -18.22 14.66 -4.70
C THR A 246 -18.51 16.15 -4.52
N GLY A 247 -18.47 16.92 -5.62
CA GLY A 247 -18.67 18.37 -5.63
C GLY A 247 -17.48 19.20 -5.14
N CYS A 248 -16.37 18.57 -4.71
CA CYS A 248 -15.19 19.26 -4.22
C CYS A 248 -14.30 19.81 -5.36
N ARG A 249 -13.44 20.77 -5.00
CA ARG A 249 -12.30 21.21 -5.82
C ARG A 249 -11.09 20.39 -5.41
N VAL A 250 -10.59 19.55 -6.31
CA VAL A 250 -9.51 18.61 -6.04
C VAL A 250 -8.23 19.08 -6.73
N ALA A 251 -7.11 19.08 -6.04
CA ALA A 251 -5.78 19.18 -6.63
C ALA A 251 -5.09 17.81 -6.63
N VAL A 252 -4.40 17.48 -7.73
CA VAL A 252 -3.54 16.31 -7.85
C VAL A 252 -2.13 16.79 -8.19
N ILE A 253 -1.13 16.38 -7.40
CA ILE A 253 0.28 16.66 -7.70
C ILE A 253 0.92 15.43 -8.33
N GLY A 254 1.53 15.60 -9.49
CA GLY A 254 2.31 14.55 -10.15
C GLY A 254 2.23 14.61 -11.66
N GLY A 255 3.24 14.09 -12.36
CA GLY A 255 3.30 14.06 -13.83
C GLY A 255 3.21 12.65 -14.41
N GLY A 256 3.15 11.59 -13.58
CA GLY A 256 3.16 10.20 -14.04
C GLY A 256 1.77 9.57 -14.17
N ASN A 257 1.75 8.28 -14.54
CA ASN A 257 0.53 7.52 -14.77
C ASN A 257 -0.40 7.49 -13.55
N SER A 258 0.14 7.41 -12.32
CA SER A 258 -0.67 7.44 -11.10
C SER A 258 -1.47 8.73 -10.94
N ALA A 259 -0.84 9.88 -11.25
CA ALA A 259 -1.51 11.18 -11.24
C ALA A 259 -2.59 11.26 -12.33
N GLY A 260 -2.30 10.80 -13.55
CA GLY A 260 -3.26 10.76 -14.65
C GLY A 260 -4.49 9.90 -14.32
N GLN A 261 -4.29 8.71 -13.77
CA GLN A 261 -5.37 7.84 -13.31
C GLN A 261 -6.20 8.46 -12.19
N ALA A 262 -5.54 9.15 -11.25
CA ALA A 262 -6.21 9.89 -10.19
C ALA A 262 -7.13 10.97 -10.77
N VAL A 263 -6.62 11.81 -11.68
CA VAL A 263 -7.38 12.86 -12.35
C VAL A 263 -8.60 12.31 -13.07
N VAL A 264 -8.43 11.27 -13.88
CA VAL A 264 -9.56 10.62 -14.60
C VAL A 264 -10.62 10.10 -13.63
N ARG A 265 -10.23 9.62 -12.46
CA ARG A 265 -11.15 9.15 -11.44
C ARG A 265 -11.88 10.31 -10.78
N PHE A 266 -11.15 11.28 -10.26
CA PHE A 266 -11.74 12.42 -9.54
C PHE A 266 -12.65 13.26 -10.44
N SER A 267 -12.37 13.36 -11.74
CA SER A 267 -13.21 14.10 -12.69
C SER A 267 -14.65 13.61 -12.77
N ARG A 268 -14.92 12.38 -12.33
CA ARG A 268 -16.28 11.78 -12.32
C ARG A 268 -17.14 12.26 -11.14
N TYR A 269 -16.52 12.79 -10.10
CA TYR A 269 -17.16 13.16 -8.83
C TYR A 269 -16.94 14.60 -8.45
N ALA A 270 -15.72 15.09 -8.61
CA ALA A 270 -15.33 16.44 -8.23
C ALA A 270 -15.94 17.51 -9.14
N ALA A 271 -16.24 18.67 -8.58
CA ALA A 271 -16.67 19.82 -9.36
C ALA A 271 -15.54 20.32 -10.29
N HIS A 272 -14.30 20.30 -9.80
CA HIS A 272 -13.12 20.71 -10.56
C HIS A 272 -11.90 19.92 -10.10
N VAL A 273 -11.01 19.55 -11.05
CA VAL A 273 -9.74 18.87 -10.77
C VAL A 273 -8.60 19.66 -11.37
N THR A 274 -7.63 20.06 -10.57
CA THR A 274 -6.40 20.70 -11.04
C THR A 274 -5.23 19.74 -10.94
N LEU A 275 -4.61 19.40 -12.07
CA LEU A 275 -3.38 18.62 -12.12
C LEU A 275 -2.16 19.55 -12.08
N LEU A 276 -1.39 19.46 -11.01
CA LEU A 276 -0.17 20.26 -10.79
C LEU A 276 1.06 19.46 -11.18
N VAL A 277 1.79 19.94 -12.18
CA VAL A 277 2.95 19.25 -12.75
C VAL A 277 4.18 20.14 -12.66
N ARG A 278 5.20 19.68 -11.93
CA ARG A 278 6.47 20.39 -11.80
C ARG A 278 7.24 20.53 -13.12
N GLY A 279 7.10 19.52 -13.99
CA GLY A 279 7.70 19.51 -15.32
C GLY A 279 6.97 20.43 -16.30
N SER A 280 7.60 20.64 -17.47
CA SER A 280 7.04 21.49 -18.54
C SER A 280 5.97 20.76 -19.36
N SER A 281 5.88 19.43 -19.28
CA SER A 281 4.91 18.62 -20.03
C SER A 281 4.56 17.33 -19.32
N LEU A 282 3.53 16.61 -19.79
CA LEU A 282 3.12 15.28 -19.29
C LEU A 282 3.83 14.14 -20.01
N GLU A 283 4.30 14.37 -21.24
CA GLU A 283 4.86 13.33 -22.13
C GLU A 283 6.10 12.66 -21.57
N ALA A 284 6.83 13.35 -20.68
CA ALA A 284 8.05 12.83 -20.07
C ALA A 284 7.81 11.60 -19.15
N SER A 285 6.59 11.46 -18.59
CA SER A 285 6.34 10.45 -17.55
C SER A 285 4.93 9.86 -17.53
N MET A 286 4.01 10.37 -18.35
CA MET A 286 2.63 9.88 -18.47
C MET A 286 2.44 9.19 -19.82
N SER A 287 1.73 8.06 -19.82
CA SER A 287 1.41 7.34 -21.06
C SER A 287 0.44 8.12 -21.94
N GLN A 288 0.61 8.01 -23.26
CA GLN A 288 -0.16 8.78 -24.24
C GLN A 288 -1.67 8.59 -24.11
N TYR A 289 -2.14 7.39 -23.77
CA TYR A 289 -3.57 7.16 -23.59
C TYR A 289 -4.15 7.98 -22.43
N LEU A 290 -3.42 8.13 -21.31
CA LEU A 290 -3.85 8.95 -20.18
C LEU A 290 -3.81 10.43 -20.51
N ILE A 291 -2.78 10.91 -21.20
CA ILE A 291 -2.70 12.29 -21.68
C ILE A 291 -3.95 12.60 -22.53
N THR A 292 -4.28 11.71 -23.46
CA THR A 292 -5.47 11.85 -24.31
C THR A 292 -6.78 11.83 -23.51
N GLN A 293 -6.89 10.98 -22.49
CA GLN A 293 -8.05 10.96 -21.61
C GLN A 293 -8.18 12.25 -20.80
N VAL A 294 -7.13 12.66 -20.12
CA VAL A 294 -7.08 13.88 -19.29
C VAL A 294 -7.47 15.12 -20.13
N GLY A 295 -6.95 15.23 -21.34
CA GLY A 295 -7.24 16.38 -22.23
C GLY A 295 -8.69 16.45 -22.72
N LYS A 296 -9.50 15.39 -22.57
CA LYS A 296 -10.92 15.36 -22.96
C LYS A 296 -11.87 15.71 -21.80
N LEU A 297 -11.36 15.85 -20.57
CA LEU A 297 -12.19 16.04 -19.39
C LEU A 297 -12.51 17.54 -19.21
N PRO A 298 -13.80 17.95 -19.25
CA PRO A 298 -14.17 19.36 -19.26
C PRO A 298 -13.96 20.07 -17.92
N ASN A 299 -13.91 19.32 -16.81
CA ASN A 299 -13.70 19.86 -15.47
C ASN A 299 -12.25 19.68 -14.97
N VAL A 300 -11.29 19.41 -15.86
CA VAL A 300 -9.88 19.23 -15.54
C VAL A 300 -9.03 20.35 -16.09
N GLU A 301 -8.23 20.96 -15.22
CA GLU A 301 -7.19 21.93 -15.58
C GLU A 301 -5.80 21.32 -15.36
N VAL A 302 -4.89 21.43 -16.34
CA VAL A 302 -3.50 21.00 -16.21
C VAL A 302 -2.60 22.22 -16.10
N ARG A 303 -1.88 22.34 -14.97
CA ARG A 303 -0.88 23.41 -14.73
C ARG A 303 0.52 22.79 -14.72
N THR A 304 1.24 22.96 -15.81
CA THR A 304 2.65 22.58 -15.92
C THR A 304 3.56 23.69 -15.33
N ASN A 305 4.83 23.34 -15.06
CA ASN A 305 5.80 24.23 -14.41
C ASN A 305 5.26 24.84 -13.10
N THR A 306 4.48 24.06 -12.36
CA THR A 306 3.81 24.52 -11.14
C THR A 306 4.14 23.58 -9.98
N GLU A 307 4.50 24.19 -8.86
CA GLU A 307 4.77 23.45 -7.62
C GLU A 307 4.00 24.08 -6.45
N VAL A 308 3.62 23.23 -5.49
CA VAL A 308 3.02 23.69 -4.24
C VAL A 308 4.15 24.09 -3.30
N VAL A 309 4.07 25.28 -2.73
CA VAL A 309 5.08 25.82 -1.82
C VAL A 309 4.55 26.08 -0.42
N ASP A 310 3.22 26.24 -0.28
CA ASP A 310 2.57 26.47 1.01
C ASP A 310 1.07 26.13 0.90
N PHE A 311 0.34 26.19 2.01
CA PHE A 311 -1.10 25.92 2.06
C PHE A 311 -1.80 26.79 3.10
N GLU A 312 -3.11 26.92 2.96
CA GLU A 312 -4.02 27.52 3.95
C GLU A 312 -4.97 26.45 4.48
N SER A 313 -5.14 26.39 5.79
CA SER A 313 -6.04 25.47 6.46
C SER A 313 -6.66 26.09 7.71
N ASP A 314 -7.79 25.53 8.11
CA ASP A 314 -8.31 25.57 9.48
C ASP A 314 -8.22 24.15 10.06
N THR A 315 -9.33 23.47 10.31
CA THR A 315 -9.38 22.02 10.61
C THR A 315 -9.24 21.17 9.35
N HIS A 316 -9.33 21.77 8.14
CA HIS A 316 -9.24 21.12 6.84
C HIS A 316 -8.46 22.00 5.86
N LEU A 317 -7.96 21.38 4.79
CA LEU A 317 -7.33 22.11 3.69
C LEU A 317 -8.32 23.08 3.02
N ARG A 318 -7.90 24.34 2.78
CA ARG A 318 -8.71 25.40 2.15
C ARG A 318 -8.14 25.89 0.84
N ALA A 319 -6.83 26.03 0.77
CA ALA A 319 -6.15 26.44 -0.44
C ALA A 319 -4.70 25.96 -0.46
N LEU A 320 -4.13 25.90 -1.64
CA LEU A 320 -2.70 25.74 -1.86
C LEU A 320 -2.11 27.07 -2.34
N ILE A 321 -0.90 27.38 -1.91
CA ILE A 321 -0.07 28.41 -2.51
C ILE A 321 0.85 27.72 -3.51
N VAL A 322 0.66 28.05 -4.77
CA VAL A 322 1.43 27.47 -5.86
C VAL A 322 2.38 28.47 -6.47
N SER A 323 3.57 28.02 -6.83
CA SER A 323 4.61 28.81 -7.49
C SER A 323 4.76 28.36 -8.95
N SER A 324 4.75 29.32 -9.86
CA SER A 324 5.14 29.08 -11.24
C SER A 324 6.66 29.03 -11.34
N ARG A 325 7.21 27.93 -11.82
CA ARG A 325 8.65 27.74 -12.02
C ARG A 325 9.23 28.56 -13.20
N ARG A 326 8.40 29.22 -13.98
CA ARG A 326 8.83 30.05 -15.09
C ARG A 326 9.24 31.45 -14.64
N ASP A 327 8.45 32.02 -13.72
CA ASP A 327 8.54 33.44 -13.32
C ASP A 327 8.51 33.62 -11.79
N SER A 328 8.45 32.51 -11.03
CA SER A 328 8.35 32.50 -9.57
C SER A 328 7.12 33.25 -9.01
N VAL A 329 6.10 33.42 -9.82
CA VAL A 329 4.86 34.09 -9.39
C VAL A 329 4.09 33.13 -8.48
N LEU A 330 3.72 33.62 -7.29
CA LEU A 330 2.86 32.92 -6.37
C LEU A 330 1.40 33.18 -6.69
N SER A 331 0.60 32.12 -6.62
CA SER A 331 -0.85 32.24 -6.75
C SER A 331 -1.57 31.34 -5.76
N ARG A 332 -2.74 31.79 -5.32
CA ARG A 332 -3.62 31.04 -4.44
C ARG A 332 -4.54 30.15 -5.27
N LEU A 333 -4.55 28.85 -4.98
CA LEU A 333 -5.43 27.86 -5.59
C LEU A 333 -6.40 27.34 -4.54
N PRO A 334 -7.67 27.75 -4.52
CA PRO A 334 -8.68 27.22 -3.60
C PRO A 334 -8.94 25.75 -3.90
N VAL A 335 -8.79 24.89 -2.88
CA VAL A 335 -9.02 23.44 -2.98
C VAL A 335 -9.62 22.92 -1.69
N ASP A 336 -10.36 21.83 -1.79
CA ASP A 336 -10.95 21.13 -0.66
C ASP A 336 -10.20 19.82 -0.35
N ALA A 337 -9.46 19.31 -1.37
CA ALA A 337 -8.62 18.12 -1.21
C ALA A 337 -7.38 18.16 -2.12
N LEU A 338 -6.28 17.64 -1.61
CA LEU A 338 -4.98 17.47 -2.26
C LEU A 338 -4.57 16.01 -2.30
N PHE A 339 -4.27 15.50 -3.49
CA PHE A 339 -3.76 14.14 -3.69
C PHE A 339 -2.33 14.17 -4.24
N ILE A 340 -1.39 13.59 -3.49
CA ILE A 340 0.04 13.67 -3.77
C ILE A 340 0.47 12.37 -4.45
N CYS A 341 0.80 12.44 -5.75
CA CYS A 341 1.18 11.32 -6.62
C CYS A 341 2.59 11.55 -7.21
N ILE A 342 3.59 11.84 -6.36
CA ILE A 342 4.96 12.23 -6.76
C ILE A 342 5.98 11.08 -6.72
N GLY A 343 5.49 9.84 -6.70
CA GLY A 343 6.32 8.64 -6.69
C GLY A 343 6.61 8.11 -5.28
N GLY A 344 7.46 7.09 -5.22
CA GLY A 344 7.77 6.36 -4.00
C GLY A 344 9.25 6.39 -3.63
N VAL A 345 9.51 6.08 -2.35
CA VAL A 345 10.81 5.81 -1.76
C VAL A 345 10.85 4.32 -1.40
N PRO A 346 11.92 3.58 -1.73
CA PRO A 346 11.97 2.14 -1.41
C PRO A 346 11.96 1.92 0.11
N ARG A 347 11.20 0.90 0.55
CA ARG A 347 11.14 0.48 1.97
C ARG A 347 12.35 -0.37 2.33
N THR A 348 13.51 0.28 2.45
CA THR A 348 14.81 -0.37 2.71
C THR A 348 15.41 -0.02 4.06
N GLU A 349 14.63 0.53 4.99
CA GLU A 349 15.13 0.97 6.30
C GLU A 349 15.81 -0.17 7.08
N GLY A 350 15.23 -1.37 7.09
CA GLY A 350 15.87 -2.57 7.66
C GLY A 350 16.97 -3.18 6.78
N ALA A 351 16.97 -2.89 5.48
CA ALA A 351 17.93 -3.46 4.53
C ALA A 351 19.36 -2.94 4.74
N ALA A 352 19.51 -1.67 5.09
CA ALA A 352 20.81 -1.08 5.38
C ALA A 352 21.49 -1.70 6.62
N GLN A 353 20.69 -2.05 7.64
CA GLN A 353 21.17 -2.73 8.85
C GLN A 353 21.69 -4.14 8.54
N LEU A 354 21.14 -4.79 7.52
CA LEU A 354 21.55 -6.10 7.02
C LEU A 354 22.80 -6.04 6.11
N GLY A 355 23.31 -4.84 5.80
CA GLY A 355 24.38 -4.67 4.84
C GLY A 355 23.97 -4.99 3.40
N LEU A 356 22.69 -4.83 3.05
CA LEU A 356 22.24 -4.99 1.66
C LEU A 356 22.84 -3.91 0.76
N ALA A 357 23.29 -4.32 -0.42
CA ALA A 357 23.78 -3.42 -1.45
C ALA A 357 22.62 -2.59 -2.01
N LEU A 358 22.66 -1.28 -1.80
CA LEU A 358 21.68 -0.34 -2.29
C LEU A 358 22.26 0.54 -3.42
N ASP A 359 21.41 1.01 -4.32
CA ASP A 359 21.78 2.06 -5.26
C ASP A 359 21.74 3.46 -4.57
N ARG A 360 22.08 4.50 -5.32
CA ARG A 360 22.09 5.89 -4.81
C ARG A 360 20.72 6.41 -4.38
N ALA A 361 19.65 5.80 -4.86
CA ALA A 361 18.25 6.16 -4.55
C ALA A 361 17.67 5.26 -3.44
N GLY A 362 18.45 4.33 -2.89
CA GLY A 362 18.07 3.44 -1.81
C GLY A 362 17.41 2.15 -2.25
N TYR A 363 17.35 1.83 -3.55
CA TYR A 363 16.80 0.57 -4.06
C TYR A 363 17.77 -0.59 -3.91
N VAL A 364 17.27 -1.79 -3.66
CA VAL A 364 18.07 -3.00 -3.48
C VAL A 364 18.67 -3.44 -4.82
N ARG A 365 19.99 -3.60 -4.87
CA ARG A 365 20.70 -4.16 -6.02
C ARG A 365 20.61 -5.68 -6.02
N THR A 366 20.51 -6.28 -7.20
CA THR A 366 20.40 -7.73 -7.37
C THR A 366 21.22 -8.22 -8.56
N GLY A 367 21.56 -9.50 -8.56
CA GLY A 367 22.24 -10.15 -9.69
C GLY A 367 23.54 -9.47 -10.11
N ALA A 368 23.68 -9.17 -11.38
CA ALA A 368 24.88 -8.55 -11.95
C ALA A 368 25.19 -7.16 -11.39
N GLU A 369 24.16 -6.41 -10.92
CA GLU A 369 24.38 -5.09 -10.30
C GLU A 369 25.11 -5.19 -8.97
N VAL A 370 25.02 -6.33 -8.29
CA VAL A 370 25.76 -6.62 -7.07
C VAL A 370 27.26 -6.75 -7.37
N SER A 371 27.63 -7.29 -8.52
CA SER A 371 29.03 -7.57 -8.90
C SER A 371 29.72 -6.39 -9.59
N SER A 372 28.99 -5.41 -10.11
CA SER A 372 29.51 -4.37 -11.01
C SER A 372 30.20 -3.19 -10.36
N SER A 373 30.21 -3.07 -9.03
CA SER A 373 30.88 -2.00 -8.31
C SER A 373 32.29 -2.44 -7.85
N ALA A 374 33.30 -2.26 -8.71
CA ALA A 374 34.74 -2.24 -8.38
C ALA A 374 35.24 -3.31 -7.39
N GLY A 375 35.17 -4.59 -7.75
CA GLY A 375 35.73 -5.69 -6.97
C GLY A 375 34.65 -6.55 -6.29
N ALA A 376 35.05 -7.77 -5.88
CA ALA A 376 34.16 -8.69 -5.19
C ALA A 376 33.49 -8.00 -4.00
N PHE A 377 32.13 -8.06 -3.94
CA PHE A 377 31.36 -7.49 -2.83
C PHE A 377 31.88 -8.07 -1.51
N GLU A 378 32.22 -7.21 -0.57
CA GLU A 378 32.44 -7.63 0.81
C GLU A 378 31.20 -8.37 1.30
N GLY A 379 31.36 -9.69 1.56
CA GLY A 379 30.28 -10.55 2.03
C GLY A 379 29.80 -11.64 1.07
N TRP A 380 30.04 -11.55 -0.24
CA TRP A 380 29.72 -12.66 -1.15
C TRP A 380 30.78 -13.77 -1.03
N ARG A 381 30.36 -14.93 -0.50
CA ARG A 381 31.28 -16.06 -0.19
C ARG A 381 31.10 -17.28 -1.09
N LEU A 382 30.16 -17.23 -2.04
CA LEU A 382 29.94 -18.35 -2.96
C LEU A 382 30.84 -18.23 -4.19
N SER A 383 31.22 -19.38 -4.76
CA SER A 383 32.04 -19.45 -5.97
C SER A 383 31.29 -19.00 -7.23
N ARG A 384 29.96 -19.09 -7.24
CA ARG A 384 29.12 -18.57 -8.31
C ARG A 384 28.80 -17.08 -8.14
N GLN A 385 28.36 -16.44 -9.19
CA GLN A 385 27.79 -15.09 -9.13
C GLN A 385 26.37 -15.12 -8.49
N PRO A 386 25.91 -13.96 -7.96
CA PRO A 386 24.52 -13.82 -7.52
C PRO A 386 23.54 -14.17 -8.65
N LEU A 387 22.47 -14.88 -8.31
CA LEU A 387 21.37 -15.14 -9.24
C LEU A 387 20.63 -13.83 -9.60
N PRO A 388 19.88 -13.75 -10.71
CA PRO A 388 19.32 -12.49 -11.22
C PRO A 388 18.58 -11.60 -10.22
N LEU A 389 17.80 -12.16 -9.33
CA LEU A 389 17.09 -11.42 -8.27
C LEU A 389 17.71 -11.61 -6.87
N GLU A 390 18.85 -12.29 -6.77
CA GLU A 390 19.56 -12.51 -5.51
C GLU A 390 20.34 -11.24 -5.14
N THR A 391 20.28 -10.87 -3.88
CA THR A 391 21.03 -9.74 -3.31
C THR A 391 22.50 -10.11 -3.06
N ASN A 392 23.27 -9.22 -2.42
CA ASN A 392 24.61 -9.54 -1.96
C ASN A 392 24.65 -10.53 -0.76
N LEU A 393 23.50 -10.94 -0.23
CA LEU A 393 23.36 -11.96 0.79
C LEU A 393 22.80 -13.25 0.17
N PRO A 394 23.60 -14.34 0.08
CA PRO A 394 23.14 -15.59 -0.52
C PRO A 394 21.84 -16.12 0.11
N GLY A 395 20.83 -16.42 -0.73
CA GLY A 395 19.52 -16.87 -0.30
C GLY A 395 18.53 -15.76 0.07
N LEU A 396 18.95 -14.49 0.01
CA LEU A 396 18.06 -13.34 0.13
C LEU A 396 17.83 -12.71 -1.24
N PHE A 397 16.59 -12.69 -1.67
CA PHE A 397 16.15 -12.16 -2.96
C PHE A 397 15.39 -10.86 -2.79
N ALA A 398 15.28 -10.07 -3.88
CA ALA A 398 14.43 -8.89 -3.92
C ALA A 398 13.65 -8.86 -5.23
N ALA A 399 12.35 -8.48 -5.18
CA ALA A 399 11.48 -8.38 -6.35
C ALA A 399 10.47 -7.23 -6.24
N GLY A 400 10.02 -6.73 -7.39
CA GLY A 400 9.09 -5.63 -7.49
C GLY A 400 9.74 -4.27 -7.26
N ASP A 401 8.94 -3.32 -6.82
CA ASP A 401 9.30 -1.90 -6.78
C ASP A 401 10.47 -1.56 -5.84
N ILE A 402 10.81 -2.43 -4.89
CA ILE A 402 11.95 -2.27 -4.00
C ILE A 402 13.29 -2.41 -4.71
N ARG A 403 13.31 -3.13 -5.84
CA ARG A 403 14.54 -3.48 -6.56
C ARG A 403 15.03 -2.34 -7.46
N SER A 404 16.34 -2.13 -7.50
CA SER A 404 17.00 -1.26 -8.47
C SER A 404 16.67 -1.69 -9.89
N GLY A 405 16.44 -0.74 -10.77
CA GLY A 405 16.11 -0.98 -12.18
C GLY A 405 14.74 -1.65 -12.44
N SER A 406 13.90 -1.89 -11.40
CA SER A 406 12.57 -2.48 -11.60
C SER A 406 11.65 -1.55 -12.38
N ILE A 407 10.85 -2.14 -13.27
CA ILE A 407 9.79 -1.41 -13.97
C ILE A 407 8.58 -1.31 -13.04
N LYS A 408 8.22 -0.09 -12.65
CA LYS A 408 7.12 0.19 -11.71
C LYS A 408 5.75 -0.10 -12.34
N ARG A 409 5.45 -1.38 -12.55
CA ARG A 409 4.21 -1.90 -13.14
C ARG A 409 3.79 -3.19 -12.45
N CYS A 410 2.50 -3.37 -12.27
CA CYS A 410 1.91 -4.55 -11.63
C CYS A 410 2.39 -5.86 -12.31
N ALA A 411 2.29 -5.95 -13.63
CA ALA A 411 2.71 -7.13 -14.38
C ALA A 411 4.21 -7.43 -14.26
N ALA A 412 5.08 -6.40 -14.24
CA ALA A 412 6.52 -6.58 -14.04
C ALA A 412 6.82 -7.12 -12.64
N ALA A 413 6.18 -6.55 -11.61
CA ALA A 413 6.33 -7.01 -10.23
C ALA A 413 5.89 -8.48 -10.06
N ILE A 414 4.76 -8.86 -10.67
CA ILE A 414 4.27 -10.26 -10.69
C ILE A 414 5.28 -11.18 -11.39
N GLY A 415 5.81 -10.76 -12.54
CA GLY A 415 6.83 -11.53 -13.26
C GLY A 415 8.10 -11.73 -12.44
N GLU A 416 8.59 -10.69 -11.76
CA GLU A 416 9.75 -10.82 -10.86
C GLU A 416 9.45 -11.72 -9.66
N GLY A 417 8.25 -11.64 -9.07
CA GLY A 417 7.85 -12.51 -7.97
C GLY A 417 7.84 -13.99 -8.36
N SER A 418 7.28 -14.31 -9.52
CA SER A 418 7.28 -15.70 -10.03
C SER A 418 8.70 -16.19 -10.38
N MET A 419 9.51 -15.37 -11.03
CA MET A 419 10.89 -15.70 -11.35
C MET A 419 11.73 -15.94 -10.09
N ALA A 420 11.51 -15.17 -9.04
CA ALA A 420 12.22 -15.34 -7.77
C ALA A 420 12.04 -16.76 -7.20
N VAL A 421 10.87 -17.37 -7.35
CA VAL A 421 10.61 -18.73 -6.86
C VAL A 421 11.50 -19.77 -7.54
N ALA A 422 11.65 -19.71 -8.86
CA ALA A 422 12.55 -20.61 -9.58
C ALA A 422 14.01 -20.46 -9.08
N LEU A 423 14.44 -19.23 -8.79
CA LEU A 423 15.78 -18.98 -8.24
C LEU A 423 15.92 -19.43 -6.80
N VAL A 424 14.85 -19.37 -6.01
CA VAL A 424 14.78 -19.92 -4.65
C VAL A 424 14.94 -21.44 -4.70
N HIS A 425 14.26 -22.14 -5.60
CA HIS A 425 14.45 -23.59 -5.78
C HIS A 425 15.89 -23.93 -6.10
N GLN A 426 16.52 -23.19 -7.02
CA GLN A 426 17.94 -23.38 -7.33
C GLN A 426 18.81 -23.21 -6.07
N ARG A 427 18.57 -22.18 -5.28
CA ARG A 427 19.33 -21.94 -4.03
C ARG A 427 19.11 -23.02 -3.00
N LEU A 428 17.88 -23.48 -2.81
CA LEU A 428 17.55 -24.53 -1.86
C LEU A 428 18.20 -25.87 -2.23
N ALA A 429 18.31 -26.18 -3.53
CA ALA A 429 19.00 -27.35 -4.03
C ALA A 429 20.51 -27.29 -3.74
N GLU A 430 21.15 -26.11 -3.89
CA GLU A 430 22.56 -25.91 -3.54
C GLU A 430 22.84 -26.23 -2.06
N VAL A 431 21.95 -25.79 -1.15
CA VAL A 431 22.12 -25.98 0.30
C VAL A 431 21.73 -27.39 0.75
N GLY A 432 20.83 -28.05 0.03
CA GLY A 432 20.40 -29.42 0.37
C GLY A 432 21.33 -30.52 -0.16
N GLY A 433 22.29 -30.16 -1.01
CA GLY A 433 23.31 -31.06 -1.58
C GLY A 433 24.67 -31.05 -0.87
N GLU A 434 24.83 -30.13 0.10
CA GLU A 434 25.94 -30.09 1.04
C GLU A 434 25.59 -30.90 2.32
#